data_3d034b19117538853e5e62dd771a16db
#
_entry.id   3d034b19117538853e5e62dd771a16db
#
_cell.length_a   1.000
_cell.length_b   1.000
_cell.length_c   1.000
_cell.angle_alpha   90.00
_cell.angle_beta   90.00
_cell.angle_gamma   90.00
#
_symmetry.space_group_name_H-M   'P 1'
#
loop_
_entity.id
_entity.type
_entity.pdbx_description
1 polymer ?
#
loop_
_entity_poly.entity_id
_entity_poly.type
_entity_poly.pdbx_seq_one_letter_code
_entity_poly.pdbx_strand_id
1 'polypeptide(L)'
;MSMVHLSTGMNAPASEQLLSEPMIIARLAVATLGERSKINWMHMVADYDRIRDAIANVFEDFADFNQRVRVPGGFHLRNSARLREWRTATGKARFMPFAIPQSMTQKLSEQYAENLFTLATVRSHDQYNTTIYGMNDRYRGVFGERRVLFICADDLKMLNMQAGEWVDIQSVGEDGVTREAQRFLLVEYAIPRGCLAAYFPETNGLVPLGSFAERARTPTSKAIPVRLRKHLAMKAG
;
A
#
# COMPACT_ATOMS: atom_id res chain seq x y z
N MET A 1 -9.03 -15.84 -8.64
CA MET A 1 -9.63 -15.22 -7.45
C MET A 1 -10.98 -15.87 -7.16
N SER A 2 -11.52 -15.69 -5.99
CA SER A 2 -12.78 -16.27 -5.50
C SER A 2 -12.76 -17.79 -5.23
N MET A 3 -11.58 -18.41 -5.18
CA MET A 3 -11.40 -19.78 -4.75
C MET A 3 -11.06 -19.82 -3.26
N VAL A 4 -11.76 -20.64 -2.49
CA VAL A 4 -11.54 -20.85 -1.06
C VAL A 4 -11.09 -22.30 -0.86
N HIS A 5 -9.93 -22.50 -0.28
CA HIS A 5 -9.38 -23.82 0.04
C HIS A 5 -8.56 -23.76 1.32
N LEU A 6 -8.36 -24.92 1.95
CA LEU A 6 -7.50 -25.02 3.11
C LEU A 6 -6.03 -24.85 2.71
N SER A 7 -5.28 -24.26 3.63
CA SER A 7 -3.82 -24.31 3.61
C SER A 7 -3.33 -24.94 4.90
N THR A 8 -2.26 -25.71 4.82
CA THR A 8 -1.62 -26.35 5.96
C THR A 8 -0.16 -25.92 5.99
N GLY A 9 0.32 -25.52 7.16
CA GLY A 9 1.75 -25.24 7.34
C GLY A 9 2.60 -26.48 7.11
N MET A 10 3.69 -26.32 6.36
CA MET A 10 4.61 -27.42 6.01
C MET A 10 5.86 -27.43 6.88
N ASN A 11 6.28 -26.28 7.37
CA ASN A 11 7.51 -26.12 8.13
C ASN A 11 7.22 -25.98 9.62
N ALA A 12 8.12 -26.48 10.46
CA ALA A 12 8.10 -26.19 11.88
C ALA A 12 8.31 -24.69 12.11
N PRO A 13 7.62 -24.08 13.08
CA PRO A 13 7.88 -22.70 13.45
C PRO A 13 9.34 -22.50 13.88
N ALA A 14 9.91 -21.33 13.59
CA ALA A 14 11.28 -20.99 13.99
C ALA A 14 11.47 -20.92 15.53
N SER A 15 10.38 -20.80 16.27
CA SER A 15 10.36 -20.81 17.75
C SER A 15 9.01 -21.29 18.24
N GLU A 16 9.01 -22.02 19.36
CA GLU A 16 7.78 -22.43 20.07
C GLU A 16 7.00 -21.26 20.66
N GLN A 17 7.64 -20.08 20.76
CA GLN A 17 6.98 -18.85 21.24
C GLN A 17 6.21 -18.12 20.15
N LEU A 18 6.35 -18.52 18.89
CA LEU A 18 5.59 -17.93 17.80
C LEU A 18 4.12 -18.29 17.90
N LEU A 19 3.28 -17.29 17.69
CA LEU A 19 1.84 -17.44 17.71
C LEU A 19 1.28 -17.27 16.29
N SER A 20 0.20 -17.97 15.99
CA SER A 20 -0.55 -17.70 14.77
C SER A 20 -1.19 -16.30 14.82
N GLU A 21 -1.39 -15.67 13.66
CA GLU A 21 -2.07 -14.37 13.57
C GLU A 21 -3.43 -14.36 14.27
N PRO A 22 -4.32 -15.37 14.10
CA PRO A 22 -5.56 -15.43 14.86
C PRO A 22 -5.35 -15.48 16.37
N MET A 23 -4.32 -16.18 16.86
CA MET A 23 -4.02 -16.24 18.29
C MET A 23 -3.55 -14.88 18.83
N ILE A 24 -2.73 -14.14 18.06
CA ILE A 24 -2.29 -12.80 18.43
C ILE A 24 -3.50 -11.87 18.57
N ILE A 25 -4.42 -11.89 17.60
CA ILE A 25 -5.63 -11.08 17.62
C ILE A 25 -6.55 -11.49 18.78
N ALA A 26 -6.72 -12.78 19.04
CA ALA A 26 -7.53 -13.26 20.17
C ALA A 26 -7.00 -12.77 21.52
N ARG A 27 -5.68 -12.88 21.76
CA ARG A 27 -5.04 -12.37 22.97
C ARG A 27 -5.18 -10.86 23.11
N LEU A 28 -4.99 -10.13 22.02
CA LEU A 28 -5.19 -8.68 21.99
C LEU A 28 -6.64 -8.31 22.33
N ALA A 29 -7.61 -9.02 21.75
CA ALA A 29 -9.03 -8.80 22.03
C ALA A 29 -9.36 -9.07 23.52
N VAL A 30 -8.86 -10.16 24.11
CA VAL A 30 -9.03 -10.45 25.54
C VAL A 30 -8.43 -9.34 26.39
N ALA A 31 -7.20 -8.92 26.10
CA ALA A 31 -6.52 -7.87 26.87
C ALA A 31 -7.20 -6.49 26.75
N THR A 32 -7.77 -6.18 25.60
CA THR A 32 -8.37 -4.86 25.35
C THR A 32 -9.83 -4.78 25.78
N LEU A 33 -10.61 -5.82 25.49
CA LEU A 33 -12.06 -5.82 25.70
C LEU A 33 -12.47 -6.41 27.04
N GLY A 34 -11.75 -7.42 27.53
CA GLY A 34 -12.07 -8.12 28.76
C GLY A 34 -13.54 -8.60 28.78
N GLU A 35 -14.24 -8.33 29.87
CA GLU A 35 -15.65 -8.71 30.04
C GLU A 35 -16.65 -7.93 29.15
N ARG A 36 -16.20 -6.88 28.48
CA ARG A 36 -17.04 -6.13 27.51
C ARG A 36 -17.34 -6.93 26.26
N SER A 37 -16.52 -7.96 25.96
CA SER A 37 -16.74 -8.83 24.81
C SER A 37 -17.60 -10.04 25.21
N LYS A 38 -18.65 -10.30 24.44
CA LYS A 38 -19.48 -11.53 24.56
C LYS A 38 -18.87 -12.71 23.80
N ILE A 39 -17.77 -12.49 23.06
CA ILE A 39 -17.11 -13.53 22.28
C ILE A 39 -16.03 -14.19 23.13
N ASN A 40 -16.06 -15.51 23.21
CA ASN A 40 -14.96 -16.27 23.79
C ASN A 40 -13.85 -16.44 22.75
N TRP A 41 -12.97 -15.42 22.65
CA TRP A 41 -11.90 -15.34 21.65
C TRP A 41 -10.95 -16.54 21.72
N MET A 42 -10.59 -17.00 22.91
CA MET A 42 -9.68 -18.14 23.07
C MET A 42 -10.32 -19.44 22.60
N HIS A 43 -11.61 -19.61 22.84
CA HIS A 43 -12.36 -20.75 22.34
C HIS A 43 -12.44 -20.75 20.79
N MET A 44 -12.63 -19.58 20.19
CA MET A 44 -12.69 -19.46 18.72
C MET A 44 -11.39 -19.88 18.04
N VAL A 45 -10.24 -19.47 18.59
CA VAL A 45 -8.93 -19.75 17.97
C VAL A 45 -8.34 -21.11 18.34
N ALA A 46 -8.91 -21.80 19.33
CA ALA A 46 -8.49 -23.16 19.66
C ALA A 46 -8.82 -24.18 18.55
N ASP A 47 -9.82 -23.86 17.74
CA ASP A 47 -10.20 -24.64 16.56
C ASP A 47 -10.80 -23.70 15.50
N TYR A 48 -10.14 -23.58 14.35
CA TYR A 48 -10.56 -22.67 13.27
C TYR A 48 -11.86 -23.09 12.61
N ASP A 49 -12.35 -24.31 12.82
CA ASP A 49 -13.69 -24.70 12.40
C ASP A 49 -14.76 -23.80 13.01
N ARG A 50 -14.58 -23.42 14.28
CA ARG A 50 -15.51 -22.52 14.99
C ARG A 50 -15.56 -21.12 14.36
N ILE A 51 -14.41 -20.64 13.87
CA ILE A 51 -14.37 -19.37 13.14
C ILE A 51 -15.12 -19.50 11.82
N ARG A 52 -14.91 -20.61 11.09
CA ARG A 52 -15.62 -20.86 9.83
C ARG A 52 -17.12 -21.04 10.01
N ASP A 53 -17.55 -21.69 11.09
CA ASP A 53 -18.97 -21.79 11.46
C ASP A 53 -19.56 -20.41 11.76
N ALA A 54 -18.84 -19.55 12.49
CA ALA A 54 -19.28 -18.18 12.74
C ALA A 54 -19.39 -17.37 11.44
N ILE A 55 -18.47 -17.55 10.49
CA ILE A 55 -18.54 -16.93 9.16
C ILE A 55 -19.75 -17.45 8.38
N ALA A 56 -20.00 -18.77 8.38
CA ALA A 56 -21.13 -19.39 7.71
C ALA A 56 -22.49 -18.89 8.25
N ASN A 57 -22.57 -18.62 9.54
CA ASN A 57 -23.77 -18.08 10.19
C ASN A 57 -24.07 -16.62 9.80
N VAL A 58 -23.08 -15.87 9.31
CA VAL A 58 -23.25 -14.45 8.94
C VAL A 58 -23.36 -14.27 7.43
N PHE A 59 -22.63 -15.07 6.67
CA PHE A 59 -22.52 -14.93 5.20
C PHE A 59 -23.05 -16.16 4.50
N GLU A 60 -24.16 -16.01 3.81
CA GLU A 60 -24.82 -17.08 3.06
C GLU A 60 -23.90 -17.76 2.02
N ASP A 61 -23.04 -16.99 1.36
CA ASP A 61 -22.07 -17.52 0.39
C ASP A 61 -21.09 -18.54 1.01
N PHE A 62 -20.96 -18.55 2.33
CA PHE A 62 -20.13 -19.47 3.12
C PHE A 62 -20.94 -20.57 3.83
N ALA A 63 -22.20 -20.78 3.49
CA ALA A 63 -22.96 -21.91 4.02
C ALA A 63 -22.14 -23.22 3.87
N ASP A 64 -22.21 -24.07 4.88
CA ASP A 64 -21.47 -25.34 4.95
C ASP A 64 -19.95 -25.20 4.78
N PHE A 65 -19.37 -24.08 5.28
CA PHE A 65 -17.97 -23.73 5.05
C PHE A 65 -17.01 -24.88 5.39
N ASN A 66 -17.12 -25.47 6.57
CA ASN A 66 -16.24 -26.53 7.03
C ASN A 66 -16.29 -27.79 6.15
N GLN A 67 -17.44 -28.13 5.64
CA GLN A 67 -17.63 -29.27 4.73
C GLN A 67 -17.04 -28.95 3.35
N ARG A 68 -17.39 -27.81 2.78
CA ARG A 68 -17.01 -27.39 1.42
C ARG A 68 -15.50 -27.17 1.28
N VAL A 69 -14.86 -26.59 2.30
CA VAL A 69 -13.42 -26.27 2.24
C VAL A 69 -12.54 -27.53 2.34
N ARG A 70 -13.09 -28.63 2.87
CA ARG A 70 -12.37 -29.92 2.95
C ARG A 70 -12.43 -30.76 1.67
N VAL A 71 -13.28 -30.38 0.74
CA VAL A 71 -13.28 -31.00 -0.59
C VAL A 71 -11.95 -30.66 -1.28
N PRO A 72 -11.26 -31.62 -1.90
CA PRO A 72 -10.03 -31.34 -2.64
C PRO A 72 -10.22 -30.23 -3.67
N GLY A 73 -9.37 -29.20 -3.62
CA GLY A 73 -9.50 -27.99 -4.43
C GLY A 73 -10.42 -26.92 -3.85
N GLY A 74 -11.15 -27.21 -2.75
CA GLY A 74 -12.03 -26.25 -2.08
C GLY A 74 -13.28 -25.89 -2.87
N PHE A 75 -13.73 -24.63 -2.78
CA PHE A 75 -14.95 -24.18 -3.48
C PHE A 75 -14.82 -22.73 -3.99
N HIS A 76 -15.61 -22.44 -5.01
CA HIS A 76 -15.73 -21.09 -5.54
C HIS A 76 -16.78 -20.27 -4.80
N LEU A 77 -16.42 -19.05 -4.41
CA LEU A 77 -17.40 -18.02 -4.06
C LEU A 77 -18.03 -17.46 -5.33
N ARG A 78 -19.34 -17.29 -5.29
CA ARG A 78 -20.08 -16.68 -6.39
C ARG A 78 -19.63 -15.22 -6.57
N ASN A 79 -19.22 -14.87 -7.76
CA ASN A 79 -18.91 -13.50 -8.13
C ASN A 79 -19.90 -13.06 -9.23
N SER A 80 -20.90 -12.29 -8.85
CA SER A 80 -21.96 -11.85 -9.76
C SER A 80 -21.43 -11.02 -10.94
N ALA A 81 -20.39 -10.20 -10.71
CA ALA A 81 -19.78 -9.41 -11.78
C ALA A 81 -19.10 -10.30 -12.84
N ARG A 82 -18.41 -11.39 -12.42
CA ARG A 82 -17.84 -12.39 -13.33
C ARG A 82 -18.92 -13.10 -14.14
N LEU A 83 -20.05 -13.35 -13.52
CA LEU A 83 -21.21 -13.99 -14.17
C LEU A 83 -22.07 -13.00 -14.97
N ARG A 84 -21.70 -11.71 -14.97
CA ARG A 84 -22.48 -10.61 -15.59
C ARG A 84 -23.90 -10.49 -15.02
N GLU A 85 -24.07 -10.84 -13.76
CA GLU A 85 -25.31 -10.71 -13.03
C GLU A 85 -25.26 -9.43 -12.19
N TRP A 86 -26.02 -8.43 -12.58
CA TRP A 86 -26.01 -7.13 -11.94
C TRP A 86 -27.26 -6.96 -11.07
N ARG A 87 -27.07 -6.83 -9.76
CA ARG A 87 -28.16 -6.57 -8.80
C ARG A 87 -28.50 -5.06 -8.76
N THR A 88 -28.80 -4.50 -9.90
CA THR A 88 -29.24 -3.10 -10.07
C THR A 88 -30.70 -3.09 -10.51
N ALA A 89 -31.37 -1.97 -10.36
CA ALA A 89 -32.78 -1.83 -10.79
C ALA A 89 -33.00 -2.14 -12.29
N THR A 90 -31.96 -1.97 -13.12
CA THR A 90 -32.02 -2.23 -14.57
C THR A 90 -31.47 -3.61 -14.97
N GLY A 91 -30.92 -4.38 -14.02
CA GLY A 91 -30.22 -5.63 -14.32
C GLY A 91 -28.93 -5.44 -15.14
N LYS A 92 -28.44 -4.21 -15.31
CA LYS A 92 -27.22 -3.88 -16.07
C LYS A 92 -26.18 -3.19 -15.19
N ALA A 93 -24.89 -3.29 -15.56
CA ALA A 93 -23.84 -2.53 -14.92
C ALA A 93 -24.13 -1.02 -15.00
N ARG A 94 -23.93 -0.31 -13.92
CA ARG A 94 -24.08 1.14 -13.85
C ARG A 94 -22.74 1.82 -13.82
N PHE A 95 -22.43 2.57 -14.85
CA PHE A 95 -21.25 3.43 -14.91
C PHE A 95 -21.59 4.80 -14.33
N MET A 96 -20.70 5.30 -13.47
CA MET A 96 -20.84 6.63 -12.86
C MET A 96 -19.81 7.56 -13.51
N PRO A 97 -20.24 8.59 -14.23
CA PRO A 97 -19.31 9.62 -14.68
C PRO A 97 -18.89 10.49 -13.49
N PHE A 98 -17.60 10.75 -13.40
CA PHE A 98 -17.05 11.69 -12.42
C PHE A 98 -16.34 12.82 -13.17
N ALA A 99 -16.47 14.05 -12.68
CA ALA A 99 -15.62 15.14 -13.14
C ALA A 99 -14.16 14.83 -12.82
N ILE A 100 -13.25 15.20 -13.71
CA ILE A 100 -11.81 15.08 -13.46
C ILE A 100 -11.44 16.11 -12.40
N PRO A 101 -11.01 15.72 -11.19
CA PRO A 101 -10.63 16.68 -10.16
C PRO A 101 -9.30 17.34 -10.50
N GLN A 102 -9.13 18.59 -10.08
CA GLN A 102 -7.80 19.20 -10.07
C GLN A 102 -6.89 18.42 -9.12
N SER A 103 -5.68 18.09 -9.57
CA SER A 103 -4.72 17.38 -8.72
C SER A 103 -4.22 18.28 -7.59
N MET A 104 -3.88 17.70 -6.44
CA MET A 104 -3.31 18.45 -5.32
C MET A 104 -2.02 19.16 -5.72
N THR A 105 -1.16 18.48 -6.51
CA THR A 105 0.07 19.08 -7.02
C THR A 105 -0.19 20.33 -7.84
N GLN A 106 -1.16 20.28 -8.73
CA GLN A 106 -1.54 21.44 -9.56
C GLN A 106 -2.07 22.59 -8.72
N LYS A 107 -2.98 22.30 -7.78
CA LYS A 107 -3.53 23.29 -6.85
C LYS A 107 -2.42 24.01 -6.06
N LEU A 108 -1.49 23.24 -5.49
CA LEU A 108 -0.38 23.80 -4.71
C LEU A 108 0.66 24.51 -5.58
N SER A 109 0.89 24.04 -6.81
CA SER A 109 1.76 24.74 -7.77
C SER A 109 1.23 26.14 -8.09
N GLU A 110 -0.09 26.27 -8.28
CA GLU A 110 -0.74 27.56 -8.49
C GLU A 110 -0.67 28.43 -7.22
N GLN A 111 -0.94 27.87 -6.05
CA GLN A 111 -0.92 28.57 -4.78
C GLN A 111 0.46 29.14 -4.42
N TYR A 112 1.53 28.38 -4.67
CA TYR A 112 2.90 28.80 -4.35
C TYR A 112 3.65 29.41 -5.53
N ALA A 113 3.02 29.54 -6.69
CA ALA A 113 3.66 29.98 -7.96
C ALA A 113 4.95 29.20 -8.26
N GLU A 114 4.96 27.91 -7.99
CA GLU A 114 6.11 27.01 -8.11
C GLU A 114 5.73 25.74 -8.87
N ASN A 115 6.61 25.24 -9.76
CA ASN A 115 6.43 23.97 -10.44
C ASN A 115 6.73 22.82 -9.49
N LEU A 116 5.69 22.20 -8.94
CA LEU A 116 5.80 21.03 -8.12
C LEU A 116 5.71 19.76 -8.95
N PHE A 117 6.37 18.72 -8.46
CA PHE A 117 6.26 17.36 -9.01
C PHE A 117 5.26 16.54 -8.23
N THR A 118 4.66 15.56 -8.90
CA THR A 118 3.82 14.54 -8.25
C THR A 118 4.66 13.29 -7.99
N LEU A 119 4.98 13.02 -6.73
CA LEU A 119 5.70 11.82 -6.31
C LEU A 119 4.73 10.69 -5.98
N ALA A 120 4.94 9.52 -6.59
CA ALA A 120 4.28 8.27 -6.23
C ALA A 120 5.25 7.32 -5.53
N THR A 121 4.84 6.79 -4.38
CA THR A 121 5.62 5.72 -3.74
C THR A 121 5.39 4.40 -4.47
N VAL A 122 6.44 3.64 -4.68
CA VAL A 122 6.38 2.33 -5.35
C VAL A 122 7.10 1.27 -4.52
N ARG A 123 6.80 0.00 -4.77
CA ARG A 123 7.58 -1.12 -4.23
C ARG A 123 8.66 -1.52 -5.21
N SER A 124 9.81 -1.97 -4.72
CA SER A 124 10.75 -2.72 -5.55
C SER A 124 10.12 -4.05 -5.97
N HIS A 125 10.61 -4.65 -7.07
CA HIS A 125 9.97 -5.85 -7.64
C HIS A 125 9.95 -7.03 -6.67
N ASP A 126 10.98 -7.21 -5.86
CA ASP A 126 11.08 -8.32 -4.91
C ASP A 126 10.53 -7.97 -3.52
N GLN A 127 9.82 -6.85 -3.40
CA GLN A 127 9.16 -6.42 -2.17
C GLN A 127 7.67 -6.79 -2.19
N TYR A 128 7.25 -7.65 -1.26
CA TYR A 128 5.85 -8.02 -1.04
C TYR A 128 5.24 -7.24 0.13
N ASN A 129 4.29 -7.82 0.82
CA ASN A 129 3.64 -7.19 1.98
C ASN A 129 4.53 -7.13 3.23
N THR A 130 5.58 -7.93 3.27
CA THR A 130 6.55 -7.97 4.36
C THR A 130 7.59 -6.86 4.24
N THR A 131 8.30 -6.62 5.32
CA THR A 131 9.35 -5.61 5.43
C THR A 131 10.73 -6.11 4.97
N ILE A 132 10.78 -7.14 4.15
CA ILE A 132 12.05 -7.61 3.57
C ILE A 132 12.33 -6.80 2.32
N TYR A 133 13.39 -6.00 2.39
CA TYR A 133 13.81 -5.12 1.30
C TYR A 133 15.14 -5.57 0.74
N GLY A 134 15.14 -5.99 -0.52
CA GLY A 134 16.37 -6.18 -1.27
C GLY A 134 16.97 -4.83 -1.69
N MET A 135 18.28 -4.77 -1.79
CA MET A 135 19.01 -3.58 -2.27
C MET A 135 19.04 -3.49 -3.79
N ASN A 136 18.53 -4.50 -4.48
CA ASN A 136 18.55 -4.59 -5.92
C ASN A 136 17.15 -4.68 -6.50
N ASP A 137 16.83 -3.80 -7.44
CA ASP A 137 15.66 -3.91 -8.30
C ASP A 137 16.14 -4.08 -9.74
N ARG A 138 16.46 -5.31 -10.13
CA ARG A 138 16.98 -5.66 -11.45
C ARG A 138 16.06 -5.24 -12.60
N TYR A 139 14.75 -5.17 -12.37
CA TYR A 139 13.78 -4.81 -13.40
C TYR A 139 13.77 -3.30 -13.70
N ARG A 140 14.24 -2.49 -12.73
CA ARG A 140 14.39 -1.03 -12.90
C ARG A 140 15.85 -0.59 -13.02
N GLY A 141 16.80 -1.53 -13.05
CA GLY A 141 18.22 -1.22 -13.18
C GLY A 141 18.84 -0.58 -11.95
N VAL A 142 18.27 -0.81 -10.77
CA VAL A 142 18.76 -0.27 -9.50
C VAL A 142 19.52 -1.34 -8.74
N PHE A 143 20.76 -1.03 -8.32
CA PHE A 143 21.62 -1.96 -7.60
C PHE A 143 22.31 -1.27 -6.42
N GLY A 144 22.31 -1.93 -5.27
CA GLY A 144 23.03 -1.50 -4.07
C GLY A 144 22.44 -0.28 -3.35
N GLU A 145 21.31 0.27 -3.81
CA GLU A 145 20.71 1.47 -3.24
C GLU A 145 19.17 1.36 -3.24
N ARG A 146 18.55 1.97 -2.24
CA ARG A 146 17.10 2.10 -2.15
C ARG A 146 16.63 3.54 -2.14
N ARG A 147 17.48 4.47 -1.71
CA ARG A 147 17.16 5.90 -1.80
C ARG A 147 17.37 6.40 -3.23
N VAL A 148 16.48 5.99 -4.11
CA VAL A 148 16.47 6.37 -5.53
C VAL A 148 15.21 7.14 -5.88
N LEU A 149 15.35 8.09 -6.80
CA LEU A 149 14.26 8.89 -7.33
C LEU A 149 14.23 8.73 -8.85
N PHE A 150 13.17 8.08 -9.33
CA PHE A 150 12.94 7.94 -10.76
C PHE A 150 12.36 9.23 -11.33
N ILE A 151 12.93 9.70 -12.41
CA ILE A 151 12.61 10.98 -13.07
C ILE A 151 12.80 10.86 -14.58
N CYS A 152 12.01 11.56 -15.39
CA CYS A 152 12.18 11.53 -16.83
C CYS A 152 13.32 12.45 -17.30
N ALA A 153 13.87 12.15 -18.48
CA ALA A 153 14.98 12.90 -19.09
C ALA A 153 14.67 14.39 -19.28
N ASP A 154 13.43 14.73 -19.63
CA ASP A 154 13.04 16.12 -19.87
C ASP A 154 13.01 16.94 -18.57
N ASP A 155 12.58 16.33 -17.46
CA ASP A 155 12.58 16.99 -16.16
C ASP A 155 14.01 17.15 -15.62
N LEU A 156 14.90 16.19 -15.86
CA LEU A 156 16.33 16.32 -15.57
C LEU A 156 16.93 17.54 -16.29
N LYS A 157 16.66 17.68 -17.58
CA LYS A 157 17.11 18.85 -18.37
C LYS A 157 16.54 20.15 -17.83
N MET A 158 15.26 20.19 -17.53
CA MET A 158 14.57 21.38 -16.98
C MET A 158 15.20 21.81 -15.66
N LEU A 159 15.57 20.88 -14.79
CA LEU A 159 16.19 21.12 -13.49
C LEU A 159 17.70 21.41 -13.59
N ASN A 160 18.31 21.29 -14.76
CA ASN A 160 19.77 21.30 -14.94
C ASN A 160 20.47 20.31 -14.01
N MET A 161 19.96 19.08 -14.00
CA MET A 161 20.46 17.93 -13.22
C MET A 161 20.73 16.74 -14.12
N GLN A 162 21.51 15.78 -13.64
CA GLN A 162 21.87 14.56 -14.37
C GLN A 162 21.53 13.32 -13.54
N ALA A 163 21.26 12.20 -14.21
CA ALA A 163 21.18 10.90 -13.55
C ALA A 163 22.51 10.62 -12.81
N GLY A 164 22.40 10.05 -11.61
CA GLY A 164 23.54 9.82 -10.72
C GLY A 164 23.82 10.96 -9.74
N GLU A 165 23.22 12.14 -9.89
CA GLU A 165 23.30 13.20 -8.89
C GLU A 165 22.39 12.88 -7.68
N TRP A 166 22.74 13.47 -6.52
CA TRP A 166 21.98 13.33 -5.28
C TRP A 166 21.07 14.54 -5.05
N VAL A 167 19.84 14.26 -4.63
CA VAL A 167 18.85 15.30 -4.31
C VAL A 167 18.19 15.05 -2.97
N ASP A 168 17.65 16.11 -2.40
CA ASP A 168 16.73 16.08 -1.27
C ASP A 168 15.31 16.36 -1.78
N ILE A 169 14.35 15.61 -1.26
CA ILE A 169 12.94 15.69 -1.63
C ILE A 169 12.20 16.39 -0.50
N GLN A 170 11.54 17.49 -0.80
CA GLN A 170 10.69 18.19 0.16
C GLN A 170 9.21 18.08 -0.25
N SER A 171 8.37 17.58 0.64
CA SER A 171 6.93 17.59 0.39
C SER A 171 6.32 18.96 0.71
N VAL A 172 5.33 19.33 -0.10
CA VAL A 172 4.53 20.53 0.07
C VAL A 172 3.11 20.10 0.40
N GLY A 173 2.61 20.49 1.57
CA GLY A 173 1.30 20.10 2.05
C GLY A 173 0.43 21.31 2.42
N GLU A 174 -0.88 21.09 2.52
CA GLU A 174 -1.85 22.11 2.97
C GLU A 174 -1.70 22.40 4.47
N ASP A 175 -1.02 21.55 5.22
CA ASP A 175 -0.79 21.72 6.66
C ASP A 175 0.34 22.67 7.03
N GLY A 176 1.01 23.24 6.04
CA GLY A 176 2.13 24.17 6.22
C GLY A 176 3.41 23.54 6.79
N VAL A 177 3.43 22.22 6.98
CA VAL A 177 4.59 21.50 7.52
C VAL A 177 5.49 21.04 6.38
N THR A 178 6.75 21.47 6.39
CA THR A 178 7.77 20.96 5.47
C THR A 178 8.29 19.61 5.98
N ARG A 179 8.24 18.61 5.12
CA ARG A 179 8.82 17.28 5.37
C ARG A 179 9.90 17.03 4.35
N GLU A 180 10.97 16.41 4.77
CA GLU A 180 12.13 16.20 3.93
C GLU A 180 12.61 14.75 3.98
N ALA A 181 12.99 14.23 2.82
CA ALA A 181 13.68 12.97 2.66
C ALA A 181 14.99 13.24 1.91
N GLN A 182 16.10 13.06 2.59
CA GLN A 182 17.41 13.48 2.11
C GLN A 182 18.15 12.38 1.36
N ARG A 183 19.03 12.79 0.45
CA ARG A 183 20.02 11.97 -0.23
C ARG A 183 19.36 10.85 -1.06
N PHE A 184 18.64 11.23 -2.10
CA PHE A 184 18.11 10.33 -3.12
C PHE A 184 18.90 10.43 -4.42
N LEU A 185 19.29 9.27 -4.97
CA LEU A 185 20.01 9.17 -6.22
C LEU A 185 19.03 9.34 -7.39
N LEU A 186 19.27 10.28 -8.28
CA LEU A 186 18.48 10.46 -9.50
C LEU A 186 18.71 9.30 -10.48
N VAL A 187 17.63 8.65 -10.86
CA VAL A 187 17.63 7.57 -11.85
C VAL A 187 16.73 7.97 -13.01
N GLU A 188 17.31 8.14 -14.21
CA GLU A 188 16.52 8.39 -15.41
C GLU A 188 15.62 7.19 -15.70
N TYR A 189 14.33 7.46 -15.90
CA TYR A 189 13.34 6.42 -16.13
C TYR A 189 12.20 6.91 -17.03
N ALA A 190 11.61 6.00 -17.79
CA ALA A 190 10.53 6.31 -18.72
C ALA A 190 9.20 6.53 -17.97
N ILE A 191 9.04 7.72 -17.39
CA ILE A 191 7.80 8.18 -16.72
C ILE A 191 7.37 9.53 -17.30
N PRO A 192 6.10 9.92 -17.16
CA PRO A 192 5.63 11.21 -17.66
C PRO A 192 6.32 12.40 -16.99
N ARG A 193 6.43 13.51 -17.70
CA ARG A 193 6.92 14.79 -17.15
C ARG A 193 6.11 15.23 -15.95
N GLY A 194 6.78 15.85 -14.97
CA GLY A 194 6.18 16.28 -13.72
C GLY A 194 5.83 15.15 -12.75
N CYS A 195 6.11 13.89 -13.12
CA CYS A 195 5.90 12.72 -12.28
C CYS A 195 7.24 12.16 -11.79
N LEU A 196 7.24 11.77 -10.53
CA LEU A 196 8.37 11.11 -9.86
C LEU A 196 7.92 9.81 -9.23
N ALA A 197 8.84 8.86 -9.08
CA ALA A 197 8.59 7.67 -8.29
C ALA A 197 9.79 7.35 -7.38
N ALA A 198 9.52 6.85 -6.18
CA ALA A 198 10.56 6.41 -5.25
C ALA A 198 10.07 5.25 -4.40
N TYR A 199 10.97 4.48 -3.80
CA TYR A 199 10.58 3.33 -3.03
C TYR A 199 9.94 3.72 -1.70
N PHE A 200 8.88 3.01 -1.38
CA PHE A 200 8.34 2.88 -0.04
C PHE A 200 9.19 1.83 0.74
N PRO A 201 9.58 2.04 1.99
CA PRO A 201 9.18 3.09 2.94
C PRO A 201 10.10 4.32 3.00
N GLU A 202 11.15 4.39 2.16
CA GLU A 202 12.15 5.45 2.22
C GLU A 202 11.52 6.86 2.08
N THR A 203 10.39 6.96 1.37
CA THR A 203 9.64 8.21 1.18
C THR A 203 8.37 8.31 2.03
N ASN A 204 8.10 7.35 2.92
CA ASN A 204 6.88 7.37 3.74
C ASN A 204 6.74 8.64 4.60
N GLY A 205 7.85 9.16 5.10
CA GLY A 205 7.88 10.38 5.91
C GLY A 205 7.43 11.65 5.19
N LEU A 206 7.33 11.63 3.85
CA LEU A 206 6.86 12.77 3.06
C LEU A 206 5.34 12.91 3.05
N VAL A 207 4.59 11.88 3.44
CA VAL A 207 3.12 11.91 3.45
C VAL A 207 2.63 12.56 4.74
N PRO A 208 1.84 13.66 4.68
CA PRO A 208 1.24 14.24 5.87
C PRO A 208 0.29 13.25 6.56
N LEU A 209 0.29 13.19 7.89
CA LEU A 209 -0.60 12.32 8.65
C LEU A 209 -2.09 12.61 8.38
N GLY A 210 -2.43 13.86 8.14
CA GLY A 210 -3.79 14.29 7.79
C GLY A 210 -4.16 14.06 6.31
N SER A 211 -3.23 13.60 5.46
CA SER A 211 -3.47 13.42 4.04
C SER A 211 -3.87 11.97 3.73
N PHE A 212 -5.16 11.74 3.62
CA PHE A 212 -5.74 10.43 3.33
C PHE A 212 -6.98 10.55 2.45
N ALA A 213 -7.30 9.48 1.74
CA ALA A 213 -8.51 9.41 0.92
C ALA A 213 -9.76 9.52 1.79
N GLU A 214 -10.71 10.34 1.38
CA GLU A 214 -11.88 10.72 2.17
C GLU A 214 -12.68 9.53 2.71
N ARG A 215 -12.96 8.54 1.87
CA ARG A 215 -13.75 7.35 2.25
C ARG A 215 -12.90 6.20 2.76
N ALA A 216 -11.85 5.86 2.02
CA ALA A 216 -11.02 4.70 2.32
C ALA A 216 -10.01 4.95 3.45
N ARG A 217 -9.80 6.20 3.85
CA ARG A 217 -8.80 6.60 4.86
C ARG A 217 -7.38 6.11 4.57
N THR A 218 -7.12 5.76 3.31
CA THR A 218 -5.80 5.33 2.84
C THR A 218 -4.90 6.55 2.67
N PRO A 219 -3.66 6.54 3.17
CA PRO A 219 -2.70 7.64 2.96
C PRO A 219 -2.49 7.96 1.48
N THR A 220 -2.37 9.25 1.14
CA THR A 220 -2.25 9.71 -0.26
C THR A 220 -0.84 9.54 -0.82
N SER A 221 -0.24 8.39 -0.60
CA SER A 221 1.16 8.08 -0.96
C SER A 221 1.43 7.94 -2.47
N LYS A 222 0.41 8.08 -3.31
CA LYS A 222 0.53 7.99 -4.78
C LYS A 222 0.48 9.35 -5.49
N ALA A 223 0.27 10.42 -4.74
CA ALA A 223 0.19 11.77 -5.31
C ALA A 223 0.70 12.79 -4.29
N ILE A 224 1.97 12.72 -3.94
CA ILE A 224 2.61 13.62 -2.97
C ILE A 224 3.20 14.80 -3.75
N PRO A 225 2.72 16.05 -3.52
CA PRO A 225 3.35 17.22 -4.11
C PRO A 225 4.73 17.44 -3.50
N VAL A 226 5.76 17.54 -4.34
CA VAL A 226 7.15 17.69 -3.89
C VAL A 226 7.94 18.66 -4.75
N ARG A 227 8.98 19.24 -4.17
CA ARG A 227 10.05 19.93 -4.87
C ARG A 227 11.38 19.23 -4.61
N LEU A 228 12.33 19.43 -5.51
CA LEU A 228 13.65 18.85 -5.44
C LEU A 228 14.70 19.93 -5.17
N ARG A 229 15.70 19.58 -4.36
CA ARG A 229 16.88 20.38 -4.13
C ARG A 229 18.14 19.54 -4.34
N LYS A 230 19.20 20.14 -4.90
CA LYS A 230 20.49 19.43 -4.95
C LYS A 230 20.95 19.11 -3.52
N HIS A 231 21.34 17.87 -3.31
CA HIS A 231 21.91 17.47 -2.03
C HIS A 231 23.31 18.07 -1.88
N LEU A 232 23.47 18.92 -0.87
CA LEU A 232 24.77 19.49 -0.53
C LEU A 232 25.44 18.57 0.50
N ALA A 233 26.50 17.87 0.10
CA ALA A 233 27.31 17.13 1.06
C ALA A 233 27.79 18.12 2.14
N MET A 234 27.46 17.83 3.41
CA MET A 234 28.04 18.58 4.51
C MET A 234 29.56 18.45 4.40
N LYS A 235 30.27 19.59 4.25
CA LYS A 235 31.72 19.58 4.37
C LYS A 235 32.03 19.03 5.75
N ALA A 236 32.73 17.89 5.78
CA ALA A 236 33.30 17.40 7.02
C ALA A 236 34.20 18.51 7.57
N GLY A 237 33.82 19.11 8.69
CA GLY A 237 34.63 20.05 9.44
C GLY A 237 35.71 19.32 10.23
#